data_b484b0caa143ebaad306e2ccf7ec6aad
#
_entry.id   b484b0caa143ebaad306e2ccf7ec6aad
#
_cell.length_a   1.000
_cell.length_b   1.000
_cell.length_c   1.000
_cell.angle_alpha   90.00
_cell.angle_beta   90.00
_cell.angle_gamma   90.00
#
_symmetry.space_group_name_H-M   'P 1'
#
loop_
_entity.id
_entity.type
_entity.pdbx_description
1 polymer ?
#
loop_
_entity_poly.entity_id
_entity_poly.type
_entity_poly.pdbx_seq_one_letter_code
_entity_poly.pdbx_strand_id
1 'polypeptide(L)'
;MNQPLEHTIKSLKVQRFLEENKHGYNDRELEFLRVNWVHFLDKKFQVDILRQMYSELGFLDEKDDIYHAFIKILEENFDIDTDIIEVGGGRIPSLAKRIALKQKQGTITVYDPNLISTESPYPNMVLRKQPFTLKTPVEKDQLIIGFMPCEATERIIYNARQNGAHFLIALCEGGPHGDEFDYFESEDEWLYSMLYSARDAAKKTGHEPLTVTDLKEYDDPYPVIYTKKR
;
A
#
# COMPACT_ATOMS: atom_id res chain seq x y z
N MET A 1 1.43 13.45 31.36
CA MET A 1 1.29 11.97 31.38
C MET A 1 2.60 11.36 31.85
N ASN A 2 2.58 10.37 32.74
CA ASN A 2 3.82 9.81 33.28
C ASN A 2 4.52 8.97 32.19
N GLN A 3 5.70 9.40 31.71
CA GLN A 3 6.53 8.69 30.74
C GLN A 3 6.67 7.16 30.99
N PRO A 4 6.83 6.68 32.26
CA PRO A 4 6.91 5.24 32.52
C PRO A 4 5.66 4.46 32.16
N LEU A 5 4.47 5.02 32.35
CA LEU A 5 3.20 4.35 32.05
C LEU A 5 2.97 4.26 30.53
N GLU A 6 3.28 5.31 29.81
CA GLU A 6 3.19 5.33 28.36
C GLU A 6 4.13 4.31 27.69
N HIS A 7 5.38 4.24 28.18
CA HIS A 7 6.35 3.26 27.72
C HIS A 7 5.87 1.82 27.98
N THR A 8 5.28 1.57 29.15
CA THR A 8 4.73 0.24 29.48
C THR A 8 3.58 -0.14 28.52
N ILE A 9 2.67 0.78 28.23
CA ILE A 9 1.55 0.55 27.30
C ILE A 9 2.07 0.26 25.89
N LYS A 10 3.03 1.04 25.39
CA LYS A 10 3.64 0.81 24.07
C LYS A 10 4.33 -0.54 24.02
N SER A 11 5.08 -0.92 25.06
CA SER A 11 5.74 -2.22 25.14
C SER A 11 4.75 -3.38 25.08
N LEU A 12 3.65 -3.32 25.80
CA LEU A 12 2.61 -4.35 25.74
C LEU A 12 1.95 -4.47 24.37
N LYS A 13 1.69 -3.34 23.70
CA LYS A 13 1.15 -3.33 22.34
C LYS A 13 2.12 -3.97 21.34
N VAL A 14 3.42 -3.66 21.44
CA VAL A 14 4.45 -4.26 20.58
C VAL A 14 4.54 -5.78 20.82
N GLN A 15 4.59 -6.22 22.06
CA GLN A 15 4.65 -7.65 22.39
C GLN A 15 3.43 -8.39 21.82
N ARG A 16 2.24 -7.85 22.01
CA ARG A 16 1.02 -8.43 21.47
C ARG A 16 1.04 -8.49 19.95
N PHE A 17 1.43 -7.40 19.28
CA PHE A 17 1.54 -7.35 17.82
C PHE A 17 2.50 -8.42 17.30
N LEU A 18 3.69 -8.56 17.91
CA LEU A 18 4.68 -9.56 17.51
C LEU A 18 4.17 -10.98 17.71
N GLU A 19 3.44 -11.25 18.79
CA GLU A 19 2.85 -12.56 19.03
C GLU A 19 1.74 -12.89 18.01
N GLU A 20 0.86 -11.93 17.72
CA GLU A 20 -0.23 -12.10 16.77
C GLU A 20 0.27 -12.26 15.31
N ASN A 21 1.43 -11.67 14.99
CA ASN A 21 2.01 -11.68 13.64
C ASN A 21 3.30 -12.52 13.53
N LYS A 22 3.65 -13.32 14.53
CA LYS A 22 4.91 -14.09 14.58
C LYS A 22 5.18 -14.96 13.36
N HIS A 23 4.15 -15.50 12.75
CA HIS A 23 4.27 -16.34 11.54
C HIS A 23 4.64 -15.53 10.29
N GLY A 24 4.59 -14.21 10.37
CA GLY A 24 4.94 -13.29 9.29
C GLY A 24 6.39 -12.83 9.28
N TYR A 25 7.11 -13.14 10.33
CA TYR A 25 8.50 -12.73 10.51
C TYR A 25 9.39 -13.94 10.75
N ASN A 26 10.62 -13.90 10.23
CA ASN A 26 11.62 -14.86 10.63
C ASN A 26 12.20 -14.51 12.03
N ASP A 27 12.95 -15.44 12.65
CA ASP A 27 13.47 -15.24 14.00
C ASP A 27 14.38 -14.00 14.14
N ARG A 28 15.15 -13.67 13.08
CA ARG A 28 16.01 -12.48 13.07
C ARG A 28 15.20 -11.18 13.02
N GLU A 29 14.13 -11.16 12.23
CA GLU A 29 13.22 -10.02 12.14
C GLU A 29 12.47 -9.82 13.46
N LEU A 30 11.97 -10.89 14.08
CA LEU A 30 11.31 -10.82 15.38
C LEU A 30 12.24 -10.30 16.46
N GLU A 31 13.47 -10.79 16.50
CA GLU A 31 14.47 -10.33 17.47
C GLU A 31 14.85 -8.87 17.21
N PHE A 32 15.04 -8.48 15.93
CA PHE A 32 15.30 -7.11 15.55
C PHE A 32 14.17 -6.18 16.02
N LEU A 33 12.91 -6.55 15.79
CA LEU A 33 11.75 -5.75 16.22
C LEU A 33 11.66 -5.65 17.73
N ARG A 34 11.91 -6.76 18.45
CA ARG A 34 11.90 -6.79 19.92
C ARG A 34 12.93 -5.86 20.56
N VAL A 35 14.13 -5.81 19.98
CA VAL A 35 15.25 -5.05 20.53
C VAL A 35 15.18 -3.57 20.12
N ASN A 36 14.75 -3.28 18.89
CA ASN A 36 14.92 -1.95 18.31
C ASN A 36 13.68 -1.05 18.40
N TRP A 37 12.50 -1.58 18.75
CA TRP A 37 11.29 -0.75 18.80
C TRP A 37 11.41 0.47 19.73
N VAL A 38 12.21 0.39 20.78
CA VAL A 38 12.42 1.49 21.74
C VAL A 38 13.29 2.60 21.15
N HIS A 39 14.25 2.22 20.31
CA HIS A 39 15.27 3.16 19.76
C HIS A 39 14.78 3.90 18.51
N PHE A 40 13.60 3.60 18.06
CA PHE A 40 13.09 4.09 16.79
C PHE A 40 12.59 5.53 16.82
N LEU A 41 12.22 6.03 17.98
CA LEU A 41 11.69 7.39 18.15
C LEU A 41 12.71 8.49 17.85
N ASP A 42 14.01 8.17 17.87
CA ASP A 42 15.10 9.16 17.75
C ASP A 42 15.89 9.09 16.43
N LYS A 43 15.63 8.16 15.54
CA LYS A 43 16.43 8.00 14.33
C LYS A 43 15.54 7.82 13.10
N LYS A 44 15.83 8.58 12.03
CA LYS A 44 15.35 8.37 10.66
C LYS A 44 15.84 6.99 10.15
N PHE A 45 15.27 5.91 10.64
CA PHE A 45 15.58 4.58 10.13
C PHE A 45 14.60 4.25 9.02
N GLN A 46 15.13 4.10 7.82
CA GLN A 46 14.46 3.59 6.63
C GLN A 46 14.23 2.07 6.69
N VAL A 47 13.87 1.52 7.84
CA VAL A 47 13.56 0.09 7.91
C VAL A 47 12.04 -0.06 7.84
N ASP A 48 11.54 -0.34 6.66
CA ASP A 48 10.11 -0.44 6.33
C ASP A 48 9.33 -1.31 7.30
N ILE A 49 9.93 -2.41 7.77
CA ILE A 49 9.30 -3.33 8.71
C ILE A 49 8.94 -2.67 10.06
N LEU A 50 9.79 -1.80 10.57
CA LEU A 50 9.52 -1.08 11.83
C LEU A 50 8.51 0.04 11.62
N ARG A 51 8.62 0.77 10.53
CA ARG A 51 7.66 1.81 10.16
C ARG A 51 6.26 1.22 9.99
N GLN A 52 6.17 0.08 9.33
CA GLN A 52 4.94 -0.67 9.20
C GLN A 52 4.37 -1.07 10.56
N MET A 53 5.18 -1.64 11.45
CA MET A 53 4.74 -1.99 12.81
C MET A 53 4.26 -0.76 13.60
N TYR A 54 4.99 0.35 13.53
CA TYR A 54 4.59 1.60 14.22
C TYR A 54 3.28 2.16 13.70
N SER A 55 3.09 2.11 12.38
CA SER A 55 1.86 2.49 11.72
C SER A 55 0.69 1.62 12.18
N GLU A 56 0.86 0.28 12.19
CA GLU A 56 -0.16 -0.69 12.65
C GLU A 56 -0.55 -0.48 14.12
N LEU A 57 0.41 -0.07 14.95
CA LEU A 57 0.18 0.17 16.38
C LEU A 57 -0.35 1.57 16.70
N GLY A 58 -0.46 2.44 15.69
CA GLY A 58 -0.87 3.83 15.86
C GLY A 58 0.13 4.64 16.68
N PHE A 59 1.43 4.38 16.53
CA PHE A 59 2.50 5.11 17.20
C PHE A 59 3.04 6.25 16.35
N LEU A 60 2.75 6.26 15.06
CA LEU A 60 3.09 7.38 14.17
C LEU A 60 2.04 8.48 14.30
N ASP A 61 2.48 9.72 14.28
CA ASP A 61 1.58 10.85 14.05
C ASP A 61 1.00 10.76 12.64
N GLU A 62 -0.19 11.32 12.40
CA GLU A 62 -0.85 11.30 11.09
C GLU A 62 0.06 11.81 9.97
N LYS A 63 0.88 12.83 10.24
CA LYS A 63 1.86 13.38 9.30
C LYS A 63 3.01 12.44 8.95
N ASP A 64 3.28 11.45 9.78
CA ASP A 64 4.35 10.47 9.60
C ASP A 64 3.80 9.14 9.06
N ASP A 65 2.48 9.05 8.89
CA ASP A 65 1.80 7.85 8.41
C ASP A 65 1.48 7.95 6.92
N ILE A 66 2.33 7.36 6.12
CA ILE A 66 2.21 7.34 4.66
C ILE A 66 0.88 6.71 4.18
N TYR A 67 0.34 5.73 4.89
CA TYR A 67 -0.95 5.15 4.56
C TYR A 67 -2.09 6.13 4.84
N HIS A 68 -1.94 7.00 5.86
CA HIS A 68 -2.94 8.04 6.14
C HIS A 68 -3.03 9.03 4.99
N ALA A 69 -1.89 9.52 4.50
CA ALA A 69 -1.84 10.43 3.36
C ALA A 69 -2.44 9.79 2.09
N PHE A 70 -2.12 8.53 1.81
CA PHE A 70 -2.68 7.80 0.68
C PHE A 70 -4.20 7.59 0.81
N ILE A 71 -4.67 7.19 2.00
CA ILE A 71 -6.11 7.01 2.28
C ILE A 71 -6.86 8.33 2.14
N LYS A 72 -6.28 9.45 2.54
CA LYS A 72 -6.87 10.77 2.35
C LYS A 72 -7.10 11.08 0.86
N ILE A 73 -6.10 10.83 0.01
CA ILE A 73 -6.27 10.97 -1.46
C ILE A 73 -7.37 10.03 -1.96
N LEU A 74 -7.41 8.80 -1.46
CA LEU A 74 -8.44 7.82 -1.80
C LEU A 74 -9.85 8.35 -1.45
N GLU A 75 -10.07 8.78 -0.21
CA GLU A 75 -11.36 9.28 0.29
C GLU A 75 -11.82 10.56 -0.42
N GLU A 76 -10.88 11.45 -0.80
CA GLU A 76 -11.19 12.69 -1.51
C GLU A 76 -11.62 12.47 -2.97
N ASN A 77 -11.20 11.38 -3.60
CA ASN A 77 -11.38 11.16 -5.05
C ASN A 77 -12.24 9.96 -5.41
N PHE A 78 -12.48 9.03 -4.47
CA PHE A 78 -13.22 7.81 -4.72
C PHE A 78 -14.18 7.49 -3.57
N ASP A 79 -15.19 6.69 -3.89
CA ASP A 79 -16.07 6.11 -2.89
C ASP A 79 -15.41 4.85 -2.30
N ILE A 80 -15.03 4.90 -1.03
CA ILE A 80 -14.40 3.77 -0.35
C ILE A 80 -15.39 2.67 0.02
N ASP A 81 -16.69 2.95 0.02
CA ASP A 81 -17.77 2.00 0.32
C ASP A 81 -18.14 1.12 -0.90
N THR A 82 -17.17 0.85 -1.77
CA THR A 82 -17.27 -0.01 -2.96
C THR A 82 -16.29 -1.17 -2.89
N ASP A 83 -16.38 -2.11 -3.83
CA ASP A 83 -15.41 -3.18 -3.96
C ASP A 83 -14.08 -2.64 -4.49
N ILE A 84 -13.01 -2.84 -3.72
CA ILE A 84 -11.66 -2.36 -4.01
C ILE A 84 -10.73 -3.56 -4.19
N ILE A 85 -9.81 -3.47 -5.13
CA ILE A 85 -8.68 -4.41 -5.26
C ILE A 85 -7.41 -3.69 -4.80
N GLU A 86 -6.72 -4.23 -3.79
CA GLU A 86 -5.37 -3.83 -3.44
C GLU A 86 -4.36 -4.78 -4.05
N VAL A 87 -3.33 -4.22 -4.70
CA VAL A 87 -2.24 -4.98 -5.33
C VAL A 87 -0.93 -4.61 -4.68
N GLY A 88 -0.17 -5.62 -4.25
CA GLY A 88 1.10 -5.40 -3.55
C GLY A 88 0.90 -5.03 -2.08
N GLY A 89 -0.03 -5.68 -1.39
CA GLY A 89 -0.30 -5.46 0.04
C GLY A 89 0.83 -5.87 0.98
N GLY A 90 1.89 -6.49 0.41
CA GLY A 90 3.03 -6.98 1.18
C GLY A 90 2.68 -8.19 2.06
N ARG A 91 3.57 -8.50 2.98
CA ARG A 91 3.41 -9.63 3.91
C ARG A 91 2.21 -9.44 4.84
N ILE A 92 2.00 -8.22 5.30
CA ILE A 92 0.88 -7.78 6.15
C ILE A 92 0.17 -6.64 5.43
N PRO A 93 -1.09 -6.81 4.99
CA PRO A 93 -1.79 -5.82 4.17
C PRO A 93 -2.32 -4.65 5.01
N SER A 94 -1.41 -3.80 5.45
CA SER A 94 -1.68 -2.69 6.39
C SER A 94 -2.62 -1.64 5.83
N LEU A 95 -2.49 -1.33 4.55
CA LEU A 95 -3.38 -0.40 3.86
C LEU A 95 -4.81 -0.97 3.77
N ALA A 96 -4.95 -2.23 3.30
CA ALA A 96 -6.26 -2.88 3.23
C ALA A 96 -6.96 -2.96 4.58
N LYS A 97 -6.25 -3.28 5.66
CA LYS A 97 -6.81 -3.32 7.01
C LYS A 97 -7.41 -1.97 7.42
N ARG A 98 -6.73 -0.87 7.12
CA ARG A 98 -7.20 0.48 7.44
C ARG A 98 -8.41 0.87 6.63
N ILE A 99 -8.42 0.52 5.34
CA ILE A 99 -9.58 0.73 4.47
C ILE A 99 -10.75 -0.12 4.95
N ALA A 100 -10.55 -1.41 5.23
CA ALA A 100 -11.59 -2.30 5.72
C ALA A 100 -12.25 -1.82 7.02
N LEU A 101 -11.48 -1.19 7.93
CA LEU A 101 -12.01 -0.59 9.15
C LEU A 101 -12.87 0.66 8.91
N LYS A 102 -12.65 1.37 7.81
CA LYS A 102 -13.39 2.58 7.43
C LYS A 102 -14.60 2.27 6.57
N GLN A 103 -14.56 1.20 5.78
CA GLN A 103 -15.66 0.80 4.91
C GLN A 103 -16.90 0.39 5.72
N LYS A 104 -18.05 0.89 5.31
CA LYS A 104 -19.38 0.49 5.85
C LYS A 104 -20.00 -0.63 5.02
N GLN A 105 -19.63 -0.69 3.74
CA GLN A 105 -20.05 -1.70 2.78
C GLN A 105 -18.93 -1.90 1.74
N GLY A 106 -19.09 -2.90 0.88
CA GLY A 106 -18.05 -3.29 -0.08
C GLY A 106 -17.01 -4.23 0.52
N THR A 107 -16.12 -4.67 -0.31
CA THR A 107 -15.08 -5.64 0.02
C THR A 107 -13.74 -5.15 -0.52
N ILE A 108 -12.68 -5.28 0.27
CA ILE A 108 -11.32 -5.09 -0.23
C ILE A 108 -10.66 -6.45 -0.48
N THR A 109 -10.27 -6.70 -1.74
CA THR A 109 -9.56 -7.93 -2.12
C THR A 109 -8.08 -7.61 -2.31
N VAL A 110 -7.22 -8.24 -1.53
CA VAL A 110 -5.76 -8.05 -1.57
C VAL A 110 -5.11 -9.14 -2.38
N TYR A 111 -4.27 -8.77 -3.35
CA TYR A 111 -3.42 -9.67 -4.11
C TYR A 111 -1.94 -9.40 -3.80
N ASP A 112 -1.28 -10.38 -3.17
CA ASP A 112 0.17 -10.38 -2.98
C ASP A 112 0.69 -11.81 -2.79
N PRO A 113 1.72 -12.25 -3.52
CA PRO A 113 2.30 -13.60 -3.36
C PRO A 113 3.02 -13.78 -2.00
N ASN A 114 3.41 -12.70 -1.36
CA ASN A 114 4.16 -12.71 -0.10
C ASN A 114 3.27 -12.68 1.16
N LEU A 115 1.93 -12.61 1.01
CA LEU A 115 1.02 -12.63 2.16
C LEU A 115 1.35 -13.80 3.09
N ILE A 116 1.42 -13.51 4.38
CA ILE A 116 1.68 -14.54 5.41
C ILE A 116 0.48 -15.41 5.69
N SER A 117 -0.73 -14.89 5.48
CA SER A 117 -1.99 -15.58 5.73
C SER A 117 -2.98 -15.30 4.60
N THR A 118 -3.87 -16.24 4.36
CA THR A 118 -5.08 -16.05 3.55
C THR A 118 -6.33 -15.84 4.40
N GLU A 119 -6.18 -15.89 5.72
CA GLU A 119 -7.24 -15.62 6.68
C GLU A 119 -7.21 -14.15 7.08
N SER A 120 -8.36 -13.51 7.00
CA SER A 120 -8.54 -12.12 7.39
C SER A 120 -9.31 -12.00 8.70
N PRO A 121 -8.90 -11.13 9.64
CA PRO A 121 -9.70 -10.82 10.81
C PRO A 121 -10.89 -9.89 10.50
N TYR A 122 -10.97 -9.34 9.30
CA TYR A 122 -12.03 -8.43 8.87
C TYR A 122 -12.96 -9.12 7.88
N PRO A 123 -14.28 -9.14 8.11
CA PRO A 123 -15.24 -9.85 7.25
C PRO A 123 -15.35 -9.27 5.84
N ASN A 124 -15.01 -7.99 5.67
CA ASN A 124 -15.00 -7.28 4.40
C ASN A 124 -13.61 -7.26 3.71
N MET A 125 -12.64 -8.08 4.17
CA MET A 125 -11.33 -8.18 3.56
C MET A 125 -11.04 -9.61 3.12
N VAL A 126 -10.69 -9.77 1.84
CA VAL A 126 -10.35 -11.06 1.22
C VAL A 126 -8.87 -11.07 0.85
N LEU A 127 -8.12 -12.06 1.34
CA LEU A 127 -6.70 -12.19 1.09
C LEU A 127 -6.43 -13.26 0.03
N ARG A 128 -5.72 -12.90 -1.03
CA ARG A 128 -5.33 -13.76 -2.14
C ARG A 128 -3.80 -13.86 -2.19
N LYS A 129 -3.23 -14.91 -1.63
CA LYS A 129 -1.78 -15.18 -1.66
C LYS A 129 -1.35 -15.64 -3.05
N GLN A 130 -1.44 -14.74 -4.00
CA GLN A 130 -1.07 -14.95 -5.39
C GLN A 130 -0.77 -13.62 -6.07
N PRO A 131 0.02 -13.60 -7.15
CA PRO A 131 0.28 -12.39 -7.89
C PRO A 131 -0.99 -11.85 -8.57
N PHE A 132 -1.09 -10.53 -8.64
CA PHE A 132 -2.03 -9.87 -9.53
C PHE A 132 -1.52 -9.99 -10.97
N THR A 133 -2.36 -10.47 -11.89
CA THR A 133 -1.97 -10.76 -13.26
C THR A 133 -2.93 -10.11 -14.24
N LEU A 134 -2.57 -10.08 -15.53
CA LEU A 134 -3.44 -9.59 -16.61
C LEU A 134 -4.73 -10.41 -16.77
N LYS A 135 -4.80 -11.59 -16.17
CA LYS A 135 -5.99 -12.48 -16.17
C LYS A 135 -6.82 -12.34 -14.90
N THR A 136 -6.37 -11.53 -13.94
CA THR A 136 -7.14 -11.30 -12.71
C THR A 136 -8.45 -10.59 -13.08
N PRO A 137 -9.61 -11.14 -12.67
CA PRO A 137 -10.89 -10.51 -12.98
C PRO A 137 -10.98 -9.11 -12.35
N VAL A 138 -11.35 -8.15 -13.15
CA VAL A 138 -11.57 -6.76 -12.76
C VAL A 138 -12.84 -6.29 -13.43
N GLU A 139 -13.75 -5.71 -12.67
CA GLU A 139 -15.01 -5.18 -13.19
C GLU A 139 -14.85 -3.78 -13.73
N LYS A 140 -15.78 -3.39 -14.61
CA LYS A 140 -15.84 -2.02 -15.10
C LYS A 140 -16.12 -1.08 -13.91
N ASP A 141 -15.47 0.08 -13.91
CA ASP A 141 -15.54 1.12 -12.87
C ASP A 141 -15.08 0.65 -11.48
N GLN A 142 -14.55 -0.57 -11.32
CA GLN A 142 -13.92 -1.04 -10.09
C GLN A 142 -12.64 -0.25 -9.81
N LEU A 143 -12.32 -0.02 -8.54
CA LEU A 143 -11.11 0.65 -8.13
C LEU A 143 -10.00 -0.34 -7.82
N ILE A 144 -8.84 -0.16 -8.47
CA ILE A 144 -7.61 -0.90 -8.19
C ILE A 144 -6.64 0.07 -7.51
N ILE A 145 -6.16 -0.28 -6.34
CA ILE A 145 -5.16 0.51 -5.62
C ILE A 145 -3.85 -0.25 -5.51
N GLY A 146 -2.75 0.49 -5.47
CA GLY A 146 -1.43 -0.04 -5.21
C GLY A 146 -0.59 0.98 -4.45
N PHE A 147 -0.03 0.56 -3.33
CA PHE A 147 0.91 1.36 -2.58
C PHE A 147 2.30 0.78 -2.77
N MET A 148 3.11 1.42 -3.62
CA MET A 148 4.43 0.94 -4.02
C MET A 148 4.40 -0.53 -4.55
N PRO A 149 3.51 -0.84 -5.51
CA PRO A 149 3.31 -2.22 -5.94
C PRO A 149 4.43 -2.75 -6.85
N CYS A 150 5.52 -1.99 -7.02
CA CYS A 150 6.72 -2.33 -7.78
C CYS A 150 6.37 -2.93 -9.17
N GLU A 151 6.75 -4.16 -9.44
CA GLU A 151 6.53 -4.86 -10.73
C GLU A 151 5.04 -5.01 -11.08
N ALA A 152 4.13 -4.86 -10.12
CA ALA A 152 2.70 -4.94 -10.39
C ALA A 152 2.11 -3.62 -10.92
N THR A 153 2.85 -2.50 -10.88
CA THR A 153 2.38 -1.19 -11.35
C THR A 153 1.84 -1.24 -12.78
N GLU A 154 2.62 -1.78 -13.70
CA GLU A 154 2.22 -1.90 -15.11
C GLU A 154 0.98 -2.79 -15.26
N ARG A 155 0.90 -3.88 -14.51
CA ARG A 155 -0.25 -4.80 -14.51
C ARG A 155 -1.54 -4.14 -14.03
N ILE A 156 -1.46 -3.26 -13.03
CA ILE A 156 -2.60 -2.47 -12.56
C ILE A 156 -3.09 -1.55 -13.69
N ILE A 157 -2.19 -0.76 -14.27
CA ILE A 157 -2.52 0.19 -15.35
C ILE A 157 -3.13 -0.53 -16.55
N TYR A 158 -2.55 -1.66 -16.95
CA TYR A 158 -3.02 -2.45 -18.08
C TYR A 158 -4.39 -3.06 -17.83
N ASN A 159 -4.62 -3.67 -16.65
CA ASN A 159 -5.94 -4.20 -16.28
C ASN A 159 -7.01 -3.12 -16.24
N ALA A 160 -6.69 -1.97 -15.64
CA ALA A 160 -7.61 -0.83 -15.61
C ALA A 160 -7.99 -0.39 -17.03
N ARG A 161 -6.99 -0.28 -17.92
CA ARG A 161 -7.20 0.05 -19.33
C ARG A 161 -8.10 -0.95 -20.07
N GLN A 162 -7.88 -2.25 -19.85
CA GLN A 162 -8.64 -3.29 -20.55
C GLN A 162 -10.10 -3.39 -20.09
N ASN A 163 -10.33 -3.20 -18.81
CA ASN A 163 -11.61 -3.45 -18.18
C ASN A 163 -12.44 -2.17 -17.92
N GLY A 164 -11.88 -1.00 -18.22
CA GLY A 164 -12.54 0.27 -17.90
C GLY A 164 -12.62 0.53 -16.39
N ALA A 165 -11.62 0.06 -15.64
CA ALA A 165 -11.53 0.25 -14.20
C ALA A 165 -10.78 1.54 -13.83
N HIS A 166 -10.96 1.99 -12.60
CA HIS A 166 -10.18 3.08 -12.01
C HIS A 166 -8.91 2.56 -11.35
N PHE A 167 -7.92 3.42 -11.19
CA PHE A 167 -6.74 3.11 -10.39
C PHE A 167 -6.29 4.30 -9.55
N LEU A 168 -5.62 3.98 -8.43
CA LEU A 168 -4.87 4.90 -7.57
C LEU A 168 -3.58 4.20 -7.14
N ILE A 169 -2.43 4.73 -7.54
CA ILE A 169 -1.12 4.10 -7.34
C ILE A 169 -0.14 5.11 -6.77
N ALA A 170 0.47 4.81 -5.62
CA ALA A 170 1.70 5.45 -5.20
C ALA A 170 2.87 4.69 -5.84
N LEU A 171 3.68 5.39 -6.62
CA LEU A 171 4.80 4.78 -7.35
C LEU A 171 5.98 4.54 -6.41
N CYS A 172 6.72 3.48 -6.66
CA CYS A 172 7.97 3.21 -5.95
C CYS A 172 9.09 4.11 -6.50
N GLU A 173 9.90 4.74 -5.65
CA GLU A 173 11.01 5.58 -6.07
C GLU A 173 12.14 4.79 -6.75
N GLY A 174 12.34 3.54 -6.36
CA GLY A 174 13.40 2.69 -6.89
C GLY A 174 13.09 2.02 -8.23
N GLY A 175 11.95 2.35 -8.87
CA GLY A 175 11.54 1.62 -10.07
C GLY A 175 11.21 0.15 -9.80
N PRO A 176 11.15 -0.69 -10.83
CA PRO A 176 10.97 -2.11 -10.67
C PRO A 176 12.21 -2.74 -10.03
N HIS A 177 12.02 -3.64 -9.06
CA HIS A 177 13.09 -4.42 -8.47
C HIS A 177 13.24 -5.76 -9.20
N GLY A 178 14.47 -6.20 -9.48
CA GLY A 178 14.76 -7.49 -10.09
C GLY A 178 15.10 -7.42 -11.58
N ASP A 179 14.87 -8.52 -12.30
CA ASP A 179 15.29 -8.71 -13.70
C ASP A 179 14.58 -7.77 -14.70
N GLU A 180 13.51 -7.08 -14.27
CA GLU A 180 12.78 -6.11 -15.10
C GLU A 180 13.55 -4.78 -15.29
N PHE A 181 14.56 -4.51 -14.47
CA PHE A 181 15.46 -3.35 -14.63
C PHE A 181 16.24 -3.38 -15.96
N ASP A 182 16.43 -4.55 -16.55
CA ASP A 182 17.14 -4.69 -17.82
C ASP A 182 16.44 -3.96 -19.00
N TYR A 183 15.19 -3.52 -18.81
CA TYR A 183 14.41 -2.83 -19.85
C TYR A 183 14.43 -1.30 -19.75
N PHE A 184 14.91 -0.75 -18.64
CA PHE A 184 14.96 0.70 -18.42
C PHE A 184 16.37 1.15 -18.08
N GLU A 185 16.84 2.19 -18.74
CA GLU A 185 18.19 2.74 -18.52
C GLU A 185 18.30 3.55 -17.21
N SER A 186 17.16 3.98 -16.64
CA SER A 186 17.07 4.76 -15.41
C SER A 186 15.71 4.69 -14.75
N GLU A 187 15.64 5.09 -13.48
CA GLU A 187 14.39 5.27 -12.73
C GLU A 187 13.46 6.29 -13.42
N ASP A 188 14.01 7.37 -13.96
CA ASP A 188 13.26 8.38 -14.70
C ASP A 188 12.60 7.79 -15.93
N GLU A 189 13.27 6.94 -16.67
CA GLU A 189 12.73 6.29 -17.87
C GLU A 189 11.55 5.39 -17.49
N TRP A 190 11.69 4.61 -16.42
CA TRP A 190 10.60 3.81 -15.90
C TRP A 190 9.41 4.68 -15.47
N LEU A 191 9.65 5.74 -14.70
CA LEU A 191 8.61 6.67 -14.25
C LEU A 191 7.87 7.29 -15.45
N TYR A 192 8.59 7.77 -16.46
CA TYR A 192 7.99 8.32 -17.68
C TYR A 192 7.16 7.28 -18.43
N SER A 193 7.63 6.04 -18.51
CA SER A 193 6.90 4.93 -19.12
C SER A 193 5.59 4.64 -18.39
N MET A 194 5.61 4.60 -17.05
CA MET A 194 4.41 4.41 -16.25
C MET A 194 3.41 5.56 -16.39
N LEU A 195 3.89 6.80 -16.38
CA LEU A 195 3.04 7.98 -16.61
C LEU A 195 2.41 8.00 -18.01
N TYR A 196 3.17 7.63 -19.03
CA TYR A 196 2.66 7.52 -20.39
C TYR A 196 1.57 6.45 -20.50
N SER A 197 1.84 5.26 -19.98
CA SER A 197 0.90 4.14 -19.95
C SER A 197 -0.38 4.47 -19.18
N ALA A 198 -0.25 5.16 -18.04
CA ALA A 198 -1.37 5.60 -17.23
C ALA A 198 -2.24 6.64 -17.95
N ARG A 199 -1.64 7.60 -18.67
CA ARG A 199 -2.38 8.58 -19.50
C ARG A 199 -3.13 7.90 -20.64
N ASP A 200 -2.48 6.97 -21.35
CA ASP A 200 -3.13 6.21 -22.41
C ASP A 200 -4.30 5.38 -21.87
N ALA A 201 -4.13 4.75 -20.70
CA ALA A 201 -5.20 4.02 -20.02
C ALA A 201 -6.38 4.94 -19.66
N ALA A 202 -6.13 6.07 -19.02
CA ALA A 202 -7.16 7.03 -18.64
C ALA A 202 -7.92 7.56 -19.85
N LYS A 203 -7.22 7.86 -20.95
CA LYS A 203 -7.84 8.29 -22.21
C LYS A 203 -8.74 7.22 -22.82
N LYS A 204 -8.27 5.97 -22.88
CA LYS A 204 -9.02 4.86 -23.50
C LYS A 204 -10.25 4.45 -22.70
N THR A 205 -10.20 4.58 -21.37
CA THR A 205 -11.34 4.29 -20.50
C THR A 205 -12.32 5.45 -20.36
N GLY A 206 -11.93 6.64 -20.82
CA GLY A 206 -12.72 7.86 -20.61
C GLY A 206 -12.63 8.43 -19.20
N HIS A 207 -11.68 7.96 -18.38
CA HIS A 207 -11.44 8.41 -17.01
C HIS A 207 -10.44 9.59 -16.94
N GLU A 208 -10.35 10.39 -17.98
CA GLU A 208 -9.51 11.60 -17.99
C GLU A 208 -10.09 12.72 -17.12
N PRO A 209 -9.25 13.62 -16.59
CA PRO A 209 -7.79 13.62 -16.71
C PRO A 209 -7.12 12.64 -15.74
N LEU A 210 -5.97 12.08 -16.12
CA LEU A 210 -5.06 11.47 -15.17
C LEU A 210 -4.54 12.55 -14.22
N THR A 211 -4.64 12.33 -12.93
CA THR A 211 -4.08 13.23 -11.93
C THR A 211 -2.74 12.65 -11.44
N VAL A 212 -1.75 13.53 -11.31
CA VAL A 212 -0.46 13.26 -10.71
C VAL A 212 -0.31 14.20 -9.54
N THR A 213 -0.02 13.67 -8.35
CA THR A 213 0.24 14.42 -7.14
C THR A 213 1.34 13.73 -6.34
N ASP A 214 1.82 14.39 -5.30
CA ASP A 214 2.81 13.80 -4.40
C ASP A 214 2.20 13.59 -3.02
N LEU A 215 2.66 12.55 -2.33
CA LEU A 215 2.41 12.39 -0.90
C LEU A 215 3.29 13.41 -0.16
N LYS A 216 2.78 14.65 -0.01
CA LYS A 216 3.52 15.84 0.43
C LYS A 216 4.01 15.82 1.87
N GLU A 217 3.63 14.84 2.65
CA GLU A 217 3.89 14.76 4.08
C GLU A 217 5.24 14.10 4.40
N TYR A 218 6.07 13.84 3.36
CA TYR A 218 7.38 13.20 3.49
C TYR A 218 8.50 14.09 2.96
N ASP A 219 9.68 13.98 3.54
CA ASP A 219 10.89 14.67 3.06
C ASP A 219 11.24 14.26 1.61
N ASP A 220 10.85 13.03 1.20
CA ASP A 220 10.95 12.54 -0.17
C ASP A 220 9.53 12.26 -0.69
N PRO A 221 9.00 13.08 -1.61
CA PRO A 221 7.64 12.97 -2.09
C PRO A 221 7.46 11.75 -2.99
N TYR A 222 6.57 10.83 -2.63
CA TYR A 222 6.17 9.73 -3.50
C TYR A 222 5.15 10.20 -4.53
N PRO A 223 5.41 10.05 -5.84
CA PRO A 223 4.44 10.38 -6.85
C PRO A 223 3.23 9.43 -6.79
N VAL A 224 2.05 10.01 -6.78
CA VAL A 224 0.77 9.29 -6.82
C VAL A 224 0.05 9.59 -8.11
N ILE A 225 -0.34 8.56 -8.83
CA ILE A 225 -1.10 8.65 -10.08
C ILE A 225 -2.48 8.04 -9.89
N TYR A 226 -3.51 8.71 -10.40
CA TYR A 226 -4.86 8.19 -10.34
C TYR A 226 -5.78 8.74 -11.42
N THR A 227 -6.80 7.94 -11.75
CA THR A 227 -7.92 8.38 -12.60
C THR A 227 -8.98 9.06 -11.73
N LYS A 228 -9.59 10.14 -12.21
CA LYS A 228 -10.72 10.74 -11.48
C LYS A 228 -12.03 10.05 -11.83
N LYS A 229 -12.86 9.78 -10.81
CA LYS A 229 -14.26 9.48 -11.01
C LYS A 229 -14.93 10.79 -11.48
N ARG A 230 -15.63 10.76 -12.62
CA ARG A 230 -16.45 11.89 -13.09
C ARG A 230 -17.67 12.10 -12.24
#